data_9aed2a7fa7d1925bded2bdac9231bb63
#
_entry.id   9aed2a7fa7d1925bded2bdac9231bb63
#
_cell.length_a   1.000
_cell.length_b   1.000
_cell.length_c   1.000
_cell.angle_alpha   90.00
_cell.angle_beta   90.00
_cell.angle_gamma   90.00
#
_symmetry.space_group_name_H-M   'P 1'
#
loop_
_entity.id
_entity.type
_entity.pdbx_description
1 polymer ?
#
loop_
_entity_poly.entity_id
_entity_poly.type
_entity_poly.pdbx_seq_one_letter_code
_entity_poly.pdbx_strand_id
1 'polypeptide(L)'
;MKHLKILVFALVAMLASCGSEEGGGGNTPTEKTTVDGIVEKGPFVQGSKVTLYDLDDDMTQTGLQFVTTTSNDLGNFAFNSPIKLSGHYAELETSGYFYNECDSSLSRSQITLRAITDLSRRNSVNVNIVTHLEFDRVKKLVRNGSSFADAKRQAETEIMKVFAIPHTMTDPENTSLTSADDNAAALLAISAIMLADRTEAEFTEVLAKFCADFKDNGVIDTKAVRDSIASGQKKCHPGAIARAMKRFYAEKGSAVQVSDFAKFVDFNGDGVINSNDKEDEWMEIYPNVVIPENTIVNSESDVRAVMASVYRNTMQCITLLGGLDERRLTDGHAPLNASDGDVYKAWETGYKAINNASHILYALKNHDTNYDRTPYIDEASALLAFLYYNMATEWGTVLYLDPEKERTPESILNAQIMKPEQIYKHCLTMLADAHNLKNEPYHVTADFVAVLQTEINLASGNRSAALNCLKRLANPDTDIFCFYTADALEQPLSPVGIYTKPYITLLEAEACGNAFTTQQLLERKGRYGTFA
;
A
#
# COMPACT_ATOMS: atom_id res chain seq x y z
N MET A 1 51.87 45.30 1.64
CA MET A 1 52.65 44.65 2.72
C MET A 1 52.09 43.24 2.87
N LYS A 2 52.93 42.29 2.61
CA LYS A 2 52.64 40.85 2.51
C LYS A 2 52.57 40.24 3.90
N HIS A 3 51.58 39.38 4.17
CA HIS A 3 51.69 38.40 5.25
C HIS A 3 51.44 36.98 4.69
N LEU A 4 52.52 36.27 4.65
CA LEU A 4 52.71 34.86 4.36
C LEU A 4 52.17 34.04 5.54
N LYS A 5 51.22 33.11 5.33
CA LYS A 5 50.84 32.10 6.32
C LYS A 5 51.49 30.76 5.95
N ILE A 6 52.32 30.31 6.83
CA ILE A 6 53.05 29.04 6.79
C ILE A 6 52.08 27.91 7.11
N LEU A 7 52.00 26.91 6.21
CA LEU A 7 51.26 25.66 6.39
C LEU A 7 52.25 24.63 7.00
N VAL A 8 51.97 24.16 8.20
CA VAL A 8 52.74 23.08 8.84
C VAL A 8 52.05 21.75 8.52
N PHE A 9 52.66 20.92 7.70
CA PHE A 9 52.32 19.52 7.48
C PHE A 9 52.94 18.67 8.60
N ALA A 10 52.11 18.03 9.41
CA ALA A 10 52.56 16.98 10.32
C ALA A 10 52.40 15.61 9.62
N LEU A 11 53.53 15.03 9.26
CA LEU A 11 53.63 13.68 8.71
C LEU A 11 53.62 12.68 9.88
N VAL A 12 52.54 11.89 10.02
CA VAL A 12 52.51 10.76 10.95
C VAL A 12 52.84 9.49 10.19
N ALA A 13 53.95 8.89 10.56
CA ALA A 13 54.45 7.64 10.00
C ALA A 13 53.57 6.47 10.49
N MET A 14 53.01 5.69 9.55
CA MET A 14 52.44 4.38 9.85
C MET A 14 53.57 3.37 10.07
N LEU A 15 53.61 2.81 11.25
CA LEU A 15 54.33 1.56 11.51
C LEU A 15 53.36 0.40 11.33
N ALA A 16 53.45 -0.30 10.21
CA ALA A 16 52.81 -1.58 10.01
C ALA A 16 53.50 -2.63 10.90
N SER A 17 52.80 -3.16 11.87
CA SER A 17 53.18 -4.37 12.59
C SER A 17 52.30 -5.51 12.12
N CYS A 18 52.84 -6.41 11.30
CA CYS A 18 52.30 -7.74 11.09
C CYS A 18 52.61 -8.57 12.33
N GLY A 19 51.54 -8.93 13.05
CA GLY A 19 51.59 -9.95 14.07
C GLY A 19 50.49 -10.97 13.75
N SER A 20 50.90 -12.12 13.22
CA SER A 20 50.07 -13.32 13.17
C SER A 20 49.97 -13.89 14.59
N GLU A 21 48.77 -13.90 15.17
CA GLU A 21 48.46 -14.77 16.29
C GLU A 21 47.22 -15.59 15.97
N GLU A 22 47.46 -16.90 15.88
CA GLU A 22 46.46 -17.95 15.97
C GLU A 22 46.03 -18.09 17.43
N GLY A 23 44.70 -18.27 17.61
CA GLY A 23 44.19 -19.13 18.67
C GLY A 23 43.74 -18.46 19.95
N GLY A 24 42.48 -18.70 20.24
CA GLY A 24 41.89 -18.57 21.57
C GLY A 24 40.74 -17.60 21.59
N GLY A 25 39.53 -18.11 21.30
CA GLY A 25 38.28 -17.40 21.56
C GLY A 25 38.11 -17.12 23.04
N GLY A 26 38.63 -16.02 23.52
CA GLY A 26 38.33 -15.45 24.81
C GLY A 26 37.34 -14.32 24.62
N ASN A 27 36.20 -14.41 25.26
CA ASN A 27 35.13 -13.41 25.27
C ASN A 27 35.71 -12.09 25.81
N THR A 28 36.12 -11.19 24.92
CA THR A 28 36.69 -9.89 25.31
C THR A 28 35.57 -8.89 25.51
N PRO A 29 35.36 -8.33 26.71
CA PRO A 29 34.33 -7.33 26.95
C PRO A 29 34.43 -6.15 26.00
N THR A 30 33.32 -5.79 25.39
CA THR A 30 33.25 -4.65 24.46
C THR A 30 32.67 -3.44 25.18
N GLU A 31 33.38 -2.32 25.14
CA GLU A 31 32.91 -1.04 25.63
C GLU A 31 32.76 -0.06 24.47
N LYS A 32 31.55 0.51 24.32
CA LYS A 32 31.19 1.50 23.31
C LYS A 32 30.81 2.80 23.98
N THR A 33 31.44 3.89 23.56
CA THR A 33 31.06 5.24 24.02
C THR A 33 29.74 5.69 23.45
N THR A 34 29.43 5.25 22.24
CA THR A 34 28.17 5.55 21.53
C THR A 34 27.72 4.32 20.75
N VAL A 35 26.42 4.03 20.81
CA VAL A 35 25.74 3.14 19.85
C VAL A 35 24.52 3.89 19.36
N ASP A 36 24.35 4.00 18.05
CA ASP A 36 23.25 4.70 17.41
C ASP A 36 22.65 3.89 16.28
N GLY A 37 21.65 4.44 15.62
CA GLY A 37 21.01 3.84 14.45
C GLY A 37 19.67 4.45 14.12
N ILE A 38 18.95 3.78 13.23
CA ILE A 38 17.62 4.15 12.78
C ILE A 38 16.69 2.95 12.95
N VAL A 39 15.46 3.19 13.37
CA VAL A 39 14.40 2.18 13.40
C VAL A 39 13.44 2.44 12.26
N GLU A 40 13.34 1.50 11.32
CA GLU A 40 12.59 1.68 10.08
C GLU A 40 11.72 0.48 9.73
N LYS A 41 10.41 0.76 9.63
CA LYS A 41 9.37 -0.04 8.99
C LYS A 41 8.40 0.90 8.24
N GLY A 42 8.83 1.81 7.57
CA GLY A 42 8.75 3.23 7.66
C GLY A 42 9.24 3.75 9.03
N PRO A 43 9.56 5.05 9.12
CA PRO A 43 10.23 5.57 10.32
C PRO A 43 9.37 5.44 11.58
N PHE A 44 10.00 5.00 12.66
CA PHE A 44 9.37 5.03 13.97
C PHE A 44 9.29 6.47 14.53
N VAL A 45 8.19 6.78 15.20
CA VAL A 45 7.99 8.12 15.78
C VAL A 45 8.91 8.38 16.95
N GLN A 46 9.14 9.66 17.24
CA GLN A 46 9.86 10.12 18.42
C GLN A 46 9.29 9.50 19.70
N GLY A 47 10.18 9.06 20.58
CA GLY A 47 9.80 8.43 21.87
C GLY A 47 9.55 6.93 21.79
N SER A 48 9.70 6.29 20.63
CA SER A 48 9.66 4.83 20.52
C SER A 48 10.79 4.19 21.32
N LYS A 49 10.48 3.15 22.08
CA LYS A 49 11.44 2.52 22.99
C LYS A 49 12.45 1.67 22.23
N VAL A 50 13.73 1.84 22.53
CA VAL A 50 14.84 1.01 22.03
C VAL A 50 15.57 0.40 23.21
N THR A 51 15.61 -0.93 23.29
CA THR A 51 16.32 -1.68 24.32
C THR A 51 17.43 -2.51 23.69
N LEU A 52 18.63 -2.38 24.20
CA LEU A 52 19.77 -3.21 23.84
C LEU A 52 20.01 -4.20 24.96
N TYR A 53 20.00 -5.49 24.64
CA TYR A 53 20.31 -6.59 25.56
C TYR A 53 21.69 -7.17 25.23
N ASP A 54 22.49 -7.40 26.24
CA ASP A 54 23.76 -8.10 26.13
C ASP A 54 23.53 -9.60 25.92
N LEU A 55 24.23 -10.20 24.97
CA LEU A 55 24.17 -11.62 24.65
C LEU A 55 25.49 -12.32 24.94
N ASP A 56 25.41 -13.55 25.43
CA ASP A 56 26.53 -14.48 25.51
C ASP A 56 26.83 -15.14 24.14
N ASP A 57 27.87 -15.99 24.08
CA ASP A 57 28.28 -16.68 22.85
C ASP A 57 27.20 -17.67 22.32
N ASP A 58 26.29 -18.13 23.17
CA ASP A 58 25.14 -18.96 22.81
C ASP A 58 23.93 -18.12 22.38
N MET A 59 24.10 -16.81 22.15
CA MET A 59 23.03 -15.89 21.80
C MET A 59 21.90 -15.84 22.83
N THR A 60 22.23 -16.01 24.12
CA THR A 60 21.29 -15.92 25.24
C THR A 60 21.50 -14.60 25.98
N GLN A 61 20.41 -13.96 26.38
CA GLN A 61 20.47 -12.71 27.14
C GLN A 61 21.13 -12.94 28.50
N THR A 62 22.14 -12.13 28.83
CA THR A 62 22.86 -12.21 30.12
C THR A 62 22.12 -11.55 31.29
N GLY A 63 21.06 -10.79 30.97
CA GLY A 63 20.31 -9.97 31.92
C GLY A 63 20.76 -8.51 31.99
N LEU A 64 21.87 -8.16 31.34
CA LEU A 64 22.33 -6.79 31.22
C LEU A 64 21.59 -6.11 30.07
N GLN A 65 21.03 -4.91 30.32
CA GLN A 65 20.29 -4.16 29.30
C GLN A 65 20.51 -2.66 29.39
N PHE A 66 20.36 -1.98 28.26
CA PHE A 66 20.44 -0.53 28.12
C PHE A 66 19.19 -0.05 27.39
N VAL A 67 18.65 1.11 27.77
CA VAL A 67 17.41 1.63 27.21
C VAL A 67 17.60 3.06 26.72
N THR A 68 17.08 3.36 25.55
CA THR A 68 16.95 4.70 25.01
C THR A 68 15.61 4.82 24.26
N THR A 69 15.37 5.95 23.60
CA THR A 69 14.21 6.17 22.75
C THR A 69 14.62 6.83 21.43
N THR A 70 13.79 6.72 20.42
CA THR A 70 13.97 7.50 19.18
C THR A 70 13.91 9.00 19.49
N SER A 71 14.80 9.77 18.87
CA SER A 71 14.98 11.21 19.10
C SER A 71 14.13 12.11 18.19
N ASN A 72 13.58 11.55 17.11
CA ASN A 72 12.75 12.25 16.13
C ASN A 72 11.82 11.27 15.40
N ASP A 73 10.95 11.82 14.53
CA ASP A 73 9.99 11.07 13.70
C ASP A 73 10.63 10.41 12.47
N LEU A 74 11.95 10.40 12.36
CA LEU A 74 12.70 9.67 11.34
C LEU A 74 13.33 8.38 11.89
N GLY A 75 12.95 7.98 13.10
CA GLY A 75 13.39 6.75 13.74
C GLY A 75 14.82 6.77 14.31
N ASN A 76 15.50 7.92 14.33
CA ASN A 76 16.88 8.00 14.82
C ASN A 76 16.93 7.78 16.33
N PHE A 77 17.90 6.99 16.78
CA PHE A 77 18.18 6.80 18.21
C PHE A 77 19.68 6.83 18.49
N ALA A 78 20.03 7.11 19.73
CA ALA A 78 21.39 6.99 20.22
C ALA A 78 21.38 6.65 21.72
N PHE A 79 22.32 5.81 22.15
CA PHE A 79 22.61 5.58 23.55
C PHE A 79 23.63 6.61 24.02
N ASN A 80 23.20 7.51 24.89
CA ASN A 80 24.01 8.64 25.37
C ASN A 80 24.96 8.28 26.53
N SER A 81 24.92 7.04 26.99
CA SER A 81 25.80 6.51 28.04
C SER A 81 26.64 5.37 27.49
N PRO A 82 27.89 5.18 27.94
CA PRO A 82 28.71 4.08 27.50
C PRO A 82 28.03 2.74 27.73
N ILE A 83 28.04 1.90 26.68
CA ILE A 83 27.54 0.53 26.73
C ILE A 83 28.72 -0.39 27.00
N LYS A 84 28.59 -1.20 28.03
CA LYS A 84 29.60 -2.15 28.46
C LYS A 84 29.01 -3.56 28.44
N LEU A 85 29.37 -4.33 27.43
CA LEU A 85 28.91 -5.70 27.25
C LEU A 85 29.83 -6.70 27.95
N SER A 86 29.29 -7.86 28.34
CA SER A 86 30.07 -8.99 28.83
C SER A 86 30.90 -9.66 27.71
N GLY A 87 30.37 -9.59 26.47
CA GLY A 87 30.99 -10.06 25.26
C GLY A 87 30.98 -8.97 24.18
N HIS A 88 30.56 -9.32 22.97
CA HIS A 88 30.46 -8.39 21.85
C HIS A 88 29.13 -8.51 21.08
N TYR A 89 28.31 -9.49 21.40
CA TYR A 89 27.01 -9.65 20.75
C TYR A 89 25.90 -8.92 21.53
N ALA A 90 25.00 -8.33 20.79
CA ALA A 90 23.86 -7.63 21.33
C ALA A 90 22.60 -7.88 20.51
N GLU A 91 21.47 -7.83 21.20
CA GLU A 91 20.13 -7.81 20.61
C GLU A 91 19.53 -6.42 20.83
N LEU A 92 19.01 -5.80 19.75
CA LEU A 92 18.20 -4.61 19.85
C LEU A 92 16.73 -4.99 19.66
N GLU A 93 15.88 -4.54 20.58
CA GLU A 93 14.44 -4.65 20.49
C GLU A 93 13.83 -3.25 20.53
N THR A 94 12.98 -2.95 19.56
CA THR A 94 12.35 -1.64 19.42
C THR A 94 10.85 -1.80 19.37
N SER A 95 10.12 -0.96 20.12
CA SER A 95 8.65 -0.96 20.13
C SER A 95 8.14 0.47 20.01
N GLY A 96 7.22 0.69 19.07
CA GLY A 96 6.67 2.02 18.85
C GLY A 96 5.65 2.08 17.73
N TYR A 97 5.07 3.27 17.60
CA TYR A 97 4.29 3.64 16.42
C TYR A 97 5.25 3.99 15.27
N PHE A 98 4.79 3.82 14.05
CA PHE A 98 5.59 4.10 12.85
C PHE A 98 4.74 4.76 11.77
N TYR A 99 5.37 5.47 10.85
CA TYR A 99 4.72 5.94 9.65
C TYR A 99 4.74 4.83 8.60
N ASN A 100 3.53 4.44 8.15
CA ASN A 100 3.35 3.42 7.14
C ASN A 100 3.91 3.91 5.80
N GLU A 101 4.93 3.25 5.26
CA GLU A 101 5.56 3.64 4.00
C GLU A 101 4.64 3.49 2.79
N CYS A 102 3.60 2.65 2.88
CA CYS A 102 2.67 2.43 1.78
C CYS A 102 1.71 3.62 1.56
N ASP A 103 1.34 4.35 2.63
CA ASP A 103 0.34 5.41 2.57
C ASP A 103 0.69 6.69 3.34
N SER A 104 1.83 6.69 4.05
CA SER A 104 2.29 7.77 4.94
C SER A 104 1.41 8.05 6.16
N SER A 105 0.46 7.17 6.49
CA SER A 105 -0.32 7.31 7.70
C SER A 105 0.47 6.90 8.94
N LEU A 106 0.12 7.48 10.09
CA LEU A 106 0.61 7.01 11.37
C LEU A 106 -0.09 5.71 11.74
N SER A 107 0.68 4.68 12.12
CA SER A 107 0.11 3.40 12.57
C SER A 107 -0.82 3.59 13.78
N ARG A 108 -1.88 2.78 13.85
CA ARG A 108 -2.86 2.82 14.94
C ARG A 108 -2.45 1.98 16.14
N SER A 109 -1.49 1.08 15.95
CA SER A 109 -0.91 0.25 17.01
C SER A 109 0.61 0.22 16.91
N GLN A 110 1.23 -0.11 18.02
CA GLN A 110 2.68 -0.29 18.07
C GLN A 110 3.07 -1.65 17.50
N ILE A 111 4.23 -1.69 16.86
CA ILE A 111 4.87 -2.94 16.45
C ILE A 111 6.22 -3.08 17.14
N THR A 112 6.75 -4.31 17.17
CA THR A 112 8.08 -4.60 17.70
C THR A 112 8.97 -5.17 16.61
N LEU A 113 10.14 -4.55 16.42
CA LEU A 113 11.21 -5.05 15.54
C LEU A 113 12.44 -5.38 16.35
N ARG A 114 13.28 -6.29 15.82
CA ARG A 114 14.51 -6.75 16.46
C ARG A 114 15.67 -6.77 15.48
N ALA A 115 16.87 -6.62 16.02
CA ALA A 115 18.12 -6.88 15.32
C ALA A 115 19.09 -7.62 16.23
N ILE A 116 19.98 -8.42 15.66
CA ILE A 116 21.09 -9.07 16.36
C ILE A 116 22.40 -8.65 15.71
N THR A 117 23.36 -8.22 16.51
CA THR A 117 24.56 -7.53 16.01
C THR A 117 25.82 -7.91 16.76
N ASP A 118 26.97 -7.73 16.10
CA ASP A 118 28.32 -7.80 16.69
C ASP A 118 28.88 -6.37 16.86
N LEU A 119 28.79 -5.85 18.08
CA LEU A 119 29.27 -4.51 18.41
C LEU A 119 30.80 -4.40 18.48
N SER A 120 31.57 -5.47 18.33
CA SER A 120 33.03 -5.35 18.17
C SER A 120 33.39 -4.66 16.86
N ARG A 121 32.51 -4.75 15.86
CA ARG A 121 32.78 -4.32 14.47
C ARG A 121 32.09 -3.02 14.06
N ARG A 122 31.09 -2.56 14.84
CA ARG A 122 30.27 -1.38 14.47
C ARG A 122 29.85 -0.58 15.70
N ASN A 123 29.45 0.68 15.46
CA ASN A 123 28.82 1.56 16.44
C ASN A 123 27.41 1.96 16.03
N SER A 124 27.02 1.74 14.77
CA SER A 124 25.68 2.03 14.27
C SER A 124 24.97 0.75 13.90
N VAL A 125 23.68 0.62 14.28
CA VAL A 125 22.84 -0.56 14.06
C VAL A 125 21.45 -0.11 13.71
N ASN A 126 21.06 -0.26 12.43
CA ASN A 126 19.69 -0.04 12.03
C ASN A 126 18.82 -1.26 12.41
N VAL A 127 17.60 -0.99 12.83
CA VAL A 127 16.59 -2.02 13.11
C VAL A 127 15.48 -1.88 12.07
N ASN A 128 15.33 -2.89 11.22
CA ASN A 128 14.40 -2.88 10.10
C ASN A 128 13.72 -4.24 9.89
N ILE A 129 12.92 -4.36 8.85
CA ILE A 129 12.17 -5.61 8.59
C ILE A 129 13.12 -6.79 8.34
N VAL A 130 14.23 -6.62 7.61
CA VAL A 130 15.16 -7.71 7.30
C VAL A 130 15.90 -8.15 8.55
N THR A 131 16.38 -7.21 9.38
CA THR A 131 17.01 -7.55 10.67
C THR A 131 16.07 -8.30 11.60
N HIS A 132 14.77 -8.02 11.53
CA HIS A 132 13.77 -8.73 12.32
C HIS A 132 13.50 -10.15 11.78
N LEU A 133 13.38 -10.30 10.46
CA LEU A 133 13.12 -11.60 9.85
C LEU A 133 14.27 -12.60 10.05
N GLU A 134 15.53 -12.14 10.01
CA GLU A 134 16.70 -12.98 10.21
C GLU A 134 16.99 -13.35 11.67
N PHE A 135 16.46 -12.57 12.61
CA PHE A 135 16.84 -12.59 14.02
C PHE A 135 16.88 -14.00 14.65
N ASP A 136 15.76 -14.71 14.64
CA ASP A 136 15.68 -16.05 15.24
C ASP A 136 16.47 -17.10 14.45
N ARG A 137 16.59 -16.91 13.13
CA ARG A 137 17.38 -17.79 12.24
C ARG A 137 18.88 -17.69 12.55
N VAL A 138 19.41 -16.48 12.69
CA VAL A 138 20.81 -16.24 13.05
C VAL A 138 21.13 -16.88 14.41
N LYS A 139 20.30 -16.66 15.42
CA LYS A 139 20.46 -17.30 16.76
C LYS A 139 20.51 -18.83 16.64
N LYS A 140 19.63 -19.41 15.82
CA LYS A 140 19.60 -20.87 15.59
C LYS A 140 20.87 -21.37 14.93
N LEU A 141 21.35 -20.69 13.90
CA LEU A 141 22.55 -21.08 13.14
C LEU A 141 23.81 -21.00 14.02
N VAL A 142 23.95 -19.94 14.83
CA VAL A 142 25.08 -19.81 15.75
C VAL A 142 25.06 -20.92 16.80
N ARG A 143 23.91 -21.20 17.42
CA ARG A 143 23.76 -22.33 18.35
C ARG A 143 24.05 -23.69 17.73
N ASN A 144 23.90 -23.81 16.42
CA ASN A 144 24.27 -25.02 15.67
C ASN A 144 25.74 -25.05 15.24
N GLY A 145 26.55 -24.06 15.65
CA GLY A 145 27.99 -24.02 15.44
C GLY A 145 28.46 -23.18 14.25
N SER A 146 27.57 -22.43 13.58
CA SER A 146 27.99 -21.46 12.56
C SER A 146 28.67 -20.25 13.22
N SER A 147 29.66 -19.65 12.53
CA SER A 147 30.14 -18.35 12.96
C SER A 147 29.02 -17.30 12.82
N PHE A 148 29.04 -16.24 13.64
CA PHE A 148 28.04 -15.17 13.57
C PHE A 148 27.95 -14.56 12.18
N ALA A 149 29.11 -14.28 11.54
CA ALA A 149 29.16 -13.71 10.19
C ALA A 149 28.59 -14.66 9.12
N ASP A 150 28.83 -15.98 9.24
CA ASP A 150 28.26 -16.97 8.32
C ASP A 150 26.76 -17.14 8.55
N ALA A 151 26.31 -17.13 9.80
CA ALA A 151 24.89 -17.22 10.15
C ALA A 151 24.11 -16.02 9.58
N LYS A 152 24.63 -14.80 9.71
CA LYS A 152 24.06 -13.59 9.12
C LYS A 152 23.92 -13.74 7.60
N ARG A 153 25.02 -13.98 6.92
CA ARG A 153 25.06 -14.13 5.46
C ARG A 153 24.13 -15.22 4.94
N GLN A 154 24.02 -16.34 5.67
CA GLN A 154 23.12 -17.42 5.31
C GLN A 154 21.66 -16.98 5.46
N ALA A 155 21.27 -16.38 6.59
CA ALA A 155 19.91 -15.92 6.83
C ALA A 155 19.49 -14.84 5.82
N GLU A 156 20.34 -13.87 5.52
CA GLU A 156 20.14 -12.84 4.49
C GLU A 156 19.87 -13.49 3.11
N THR A 157 20.70 -14.47 2.72
CA THR A 157 20.54 -15.19 1.44
C THR A 157 19.23 -15.97 1.40
N GLU A 158 18.85 -16.62 2.49
CA GLU A 158 17.60 -17.37 2.62
C GLU A 158 16.38 -16.45 2.53
N ILE A 159 16.41 -15.26 3.15
CA ILE A 159 15.35 -14.24 3.04
C ILE A 159 15.18 -13.79 1.57
N MET A 160 16.26 -13.45 0.88
CA MET A 160 16.17 -13.05 -0.53
C MET A 160 15.50 -14.13 -1.39
N LYS A 161 15.78 -15.41 -1.13
CA LYS A 161 15.13 -16.54 -1.83
C LYS A 161 13.65 -16.65 -1.53
N VAL A 162 13.22 -16.39 -0.28
CA VAL A 162 11.80 -16.44 0.10
C VAL A 162 10.99 -15.40 -0.69
N PHE A 163 11.56 -14.22 -0.94
CA PHE A 163 10.91 -13.17 -1.71
C PHE A 163 11.22 -13.20 -3.21
N ALA A 164 11.90 -14.25 -3.70
CA ALA A 164 12.36 -14.39 -5.09
C ALA A 164 13.26 -13.23 -5.58
N ILE A 165 13.87 -12.46 -4.69
CA ILE A 165 14.68 -11.29 -5.03
C ILE A 165 16.06 -11.73 -5.55
N PRO A 166 16.43 -11.44 -6.83
CA PRO A 166 17.68 -11.86 -7.43
C PRO A 166 18.83 -10.90 -7.06
N HIS A 167 18.99 -10.64 -5.76
CA HIS A 167 20.00 -9.75 -5.20
C HIS A 167 20.65 -10.39 -3.97
N THR A 168 21.91 -10.07 -3.72
CA THR A 168 22.60 -10.46 -2.49
C THR A 168 22.55 -9.30 -1.51
N MET A 169 21.67 -9.41 -0.53
CA MET A 169 21.63 -8.46 0.59
C MET A 169 22.95 -8.54 1.37
N THR A 170 23.49 -7.39 1.69
CA THR A 170 24.67 -7.27 2.53
C THR A 170 24.42 -6.22 3.62
N ASP A 171 24.73 -6.57 4.85
CA ASP A 171 24.70 -5.67 6.01
C ASP A 171 23.35 -4.91 6.20
N PRO A 172 22.24 -5.60 6.43
CA PRO A 172 20.95 -4.96 6.65
C PRO A 172 20.96 -4.01 7.87
N GLU A 173 21.86 -4.20 8.83
CA GLU A 173 22.05 -3.32 9.99
C GLU A 173 22.67 -1.95 9.63
N ASN A 174 23.15 -1.78 8.41
CA ASN A 174 23.65 -0.49 7.88
C ASN A 174 22.79 0.02 6.70
N THR A 175 21.76 -0.72 6.34
CA THR A 175 20.86 -0.37 5.24
C THR A 175 19.70 0.46 5.76
N SER A 176 19.36 1.56 5.07
CA SER A 176 18.20 2.41 5.34
C SER A 176 17.27 2.44 4.14
N LEU A 177 15.97 2.58 4.39
CA LEU A 177 14.93 2.77 3.34
C LEU A 177 15.18 3.99 2.45
N THR A 178 16.00 4.93 2.91
CA THR A 178 16.33 6.18 2.19
C THR A 178 17.66 6.14 1.47
N SER A 179 18.39 5.03 1.51
CA SER A 179 19.61 4.82 0.71
C SER A 179 19.25 4.60 -0.76
N ALA A 180 20.15 5.06 -1.66
CA ALA A 180 19.90 4.99 -3.11
C ALA A 180 20.68 3.81 -3.74
N ASP A 181 20.51 2.61 -3.20
CA ASP A 181 21.20 1.40 -3.66
C ASP A 181 20.27 0.18 -3.70
N ASP A 182 20.79 -0.95 -4.17
CA ASP A 182 20.01 -2.19 -4.34
C ASP A 182 19.70 -2.87 -3.01
N ASN A 183 20.49 -2.67 -1.96
CA ASN A 183 20.15 -3.15 -0.61
C ASN A 183 18.92 -2.41 -0.09
N ALA A 184 18.86 -1.08 -0.23
CA ALA A 184 17.70 -0.28 0.13
C ALA A 184 16.47 -0.65 -0.71
N ALA A 185 16.65 -0.89 -2.01
CA ALA A 185 15.56 -1.36 -2.88
C ALA A 185 14.98 -2.71 -2.41
N ALA A 186 15.85 -3.68 -2.09
CA ALA A 186 15.42 -4.98 -1.59
C ALA A 186 14.76 -4.87 -0.19
N LEU A 187 15.32 -4.07 0.70
CA LEU A 187 14.74 -3.78 2.01
C LEU A 187 13.33 -3.18 1.87
N LEU A 188 13.16 -2.18 1.01
CA LEU A 188 11.88 -1.53 0.79
C LEU A 188 10.87 -2.46 0.13
N ALA A 189 11.29 -3.29 -0.85
CA ALA A 189 10.42 -4.30 -1.45
C ALA A 189 9.87 -5.27 -0.40
N ILE A 190 10.73 -5.86 0.43
CA ILE A 190 10.32 -6.76 1.51
C ILE A 190 9.39 -6.05 2.49
N SER A 191 9.73 -4.84 2.88
CA SER A 191 8.93 -4.02 3.80
C SER A 191 7.53 -3.78 3.25
N ALA A 192 7.42 -3.35 2.01
CA ALA A 192 6.17 -3.08 1.33
C ALA A 192 5.32 -4.34 1.11
N ILE A 193 5.93 -5.44 0.64
CA ILE A 193 5.25 -6.73 0.42
C ILE A 193 4.67 -7.28 1.72
N MET A 194 5.41 -7.19 2.82
CA MET A 194 4.95 -7.68 4.12
C MET A 194 3.78 -6.86 4.68
N LEU A 195 3.70 -5.57 4.35
CA LEU A 195 2.64 -4.69 4.83
C LEU A 195 1.45 -4.57 3.87
N ALA A 196 1.66 -4.73 2.56
CA ALA A 196 0.68 -4.46 1.51
C ALA A 196 -0.76 -4.86 1.86
N ASP A 197 -1.68 -3.88 1.87
CA ASP A 197 -3.12 -4.02 2.18
C ASP A 197 -3.43 -4.73 3.51
N ARG A 198 -2.54 -4.65 4.50
CA ARG A 198 -2.73 -5.24 5.83
C ARG A 198 -2.89 -4.17 6.89
N THR A 199 -3.74 -4.48 7.84
CA THR A 199 -3.76 -3.78 9.13
C THR A 199 -2.48 -4.12 9.91
N GLU A 200 -2.12 -3.30 10.90
CA GLU A 200 -0.96 -3.57 11.77
C GLU A 200 -1.09 -4.90 12.53
N ALA A 201 -2.31 -5.32 12.86
CA ALA A 201 -2.57 -6.59 13.51
C ALA A 201 -2.28 -7.78 12.58
N GLU A 202 -2.78 -7.73 11.34
CA GLU A 202 -2.51 -8.73 10.30
C GLU A 202 -1.02 -8.77 9.93
N PHE A 203 -0.39 -7.59 9.83
CA PHE A 203 1.05 -7.49 9.61
C PHE A 203 1.84 -8.16 10.73
N THR A 204 1.52 -7.87 12.00
CA THR A 204 2.18 -8.47 13.16
C THR A 204 1.99 -10.00 13.19
N GLU A 205 0.80 -10.48 12.83
CA GLU A 205 0.51 -11.91 12.74
C GLU A 205 1.33 -12.60 11.66
N VAL A 206 1.39 -12.02 10.44
CA VAL A 206 2.19 -12.57 9.33
C VAL A 206 3.67 -12.55 9.67
N LEU A 207 4.16 -11.48 10.30
CA LEU A 207 5.54 -11.35 10.74
C LEU A 207 5.91 -12.44 11.75
N ALA A 208 5.07 -12.67 12.76
CA ALA A 208 5.28 -13.71 13.75
C ALA A 208 5.26 -15.12 13.14
N LYS A 209 4.32 -15.40 12.23
CA LYS A 209 4.23 -16.68 11.52
C LYS A 209 5.43 -16.91 10.62
N PHE A 210 5.90 -15.87 9.92
CA PHE A 210 7.12 -15.94 9.12
C PHE A 210 8.32 -16.31 9.97
N CYS A 211 8.59 -15.57 11.05
CA CYS A 211 9.73 -15.84 11.92
C CYS A 211 9.67 -17.23 12.55
N ALA A 212 8.49 -17.69 12.96
CA ALA A 212 8.31 -19.02 13.55
C ALA A 212 8.60 -20.16 12.58
N ASP A 213 8.26 -19.99 11.30
CA ASP A 213 8.49 -20.97 10.25
C ASP A 213 9.95 -20.93 9.75
N PHE A 214 10.44 -19.74 9.46
CA PHE A 214 11.76 -19.48 8.85
C PHE A 214 12.94 -19.89 9.74
N LYS A 215 12.83 -19.75 11.06
CA LYS A 215 13.94 -19.94 12.01
C LYS A 215 14.62 -21.32 11.93
N ASP A 216 13.87 -22.37 11.57
CA ASP A 216 14.36 -23.76 11.68
C ASP A 216 15.21 -24.19 10.50
N ASN A 217 14.81 -23.87 9.26
CA ASN A 217 15.47 -24.34 8.05
C ASN A 217 15.75 -23.24 7.00
N GLY A 218 15.31 -21.99 7.24
CA GLY A 218 15.49 -20.87 6.29
C GLY A 218 14.54 -20.92 5.09
N VAL A 219 13.45 -21.66 5.20
CA VAL A 219 12.41 -21.81 4.18
C VAL A 219 11.05 -21.54 4.80
N ILE A 220 10.09 -21.10 4.01
CA ILE A 220 8.68 -20.97 4.43
C ILE A 220 7.93 -22.23 4.00
N ASP A 221 7.70 -23.14 4.94
CA ASP A 221 7.00 -24.40 4.71
C ASP A 221 5.47 -24.24 4.80
N THR A 222 5.00 -23.30 5.60
CA THR A 222 3.57 -23.03 5.83
C THR A 222 2.92 -22.37 4.61
N LYS A 223 1.98 -23.07 3.97
CA LYS A 223 1.27 -22.55 2.78
C LYS A 223 0.63 -21.18 3.01
N ALA A 224 -0.03 -20.96 4.15
CA ALA A 224 -0.67 -19.70 4.45
C ALA A 224 0.30 -18.50 4.49
N VAL A 225 1.56 -18.72 4.92
CA VAL A 225 2.58 -17.67 4.91
C VAL A 225 3.06 -17.40 3.47
N ARG A 226 3.28 -18.45 2.66
CA ARG A 226 3.61 -18.29 1.23
C ARG A 226 2.51 -17.55 0.47
N ASP A 227 1.25 -17.95 0.66
CA ASP A 227 0.10 -17.30 0.03
C ASP A 227 0.00 -15.83 0.45
N SER A 228 0.32 -15.52 1.71
CA SER A 228 0.35 -14.16 2.24
C SER A 228 1.45 -13.30 1.59
N ILE A 229 2.64 -13.87 1.37
CA ILE A 229 3.74 -13.19 0.65
C ILE A 229 3.34 -12.96 -0.81
N ALA A 230 2.84 -13.98 -1.50
CA ALA A 230 2.40 -13.87 -2.90
C ALA A 230 1.27 -12.83 -3.06
N SER A 231 0.32 -12.78 -2.12
CA SER A 231 -0.70 -11.73 -2.09
C SER A 231 -0.10 -10.34 -1.89
N GLY A 232 0.92 -10.21 -1.04
CA GLY A 232 1.63 -8.95 -0.82
C GLY A 232 2.40 -8.48 -2.05
N GLN A 233 3.02 -9.40 -2.79
CA GLN A 233 3.69 -9.11 -4.06
C GLN A 233 2.72 -8.44 -5.05
N LYS A 234 1.57 -9.07 -5.30
CA LYS A 234 0.54 -8.56 -6.22
C LYS A 234 -0.10 -7.24 -5.80
N LYS A 235 -0.05 -6.91 -4.51
CA LYS A 235 -0.66 -5.70 -3.93
C LYS A 235 0.35 -4.61 -3.60
N CYS A 236 1.61 -4.85 -3.90
CA CYS A 236 2.66 -3.86 -3.75
C CYS A 236 2.59 -2.84 -4.88
N HIS A 237 2.65 -1.54 -4.55
CA HIS A 237 2.54 -0.44 -5.49
C HIS A 237 3.75 0.49 -5.38
N PRO A 238 4.90 0.11 -5.97
CA PRO A 238 6.16 0.83 -5.82
C PRO A 238 6.08 2.31 -6.20
N GLY A 239 5.40 2.65 -7.28
CA GLY A 239 5.24 4.03 -7.70
C GLY A 239 4.50 4.88 -6.68
N ALA A 240 3.40 4.36 -6.12
CA ALA A 240 2.62 5.04 -5.07
C ALA A 240 3.42 5.19 -3.77
N ILE A 241 4.10 4.12 -3.35
CA ILE A 241 4.95 4.09 -2.13
C ILE A 241 6.09 5.10 -2.26
N ALA A 242 6.79 5.12 -3.39
CA ALA A 242 7.88 6.06 -3.62
C ALA A 242 7.41 7.53 -3.54
N ARG A 243 6.22 7.84 -4.05
CA ARG A 243 5.61 9.18 -3.93
C ARG A 243 5.24 9.51 -2.48
N ALA A 244 4.63 8.57 -1.76
CA ALA A 244 4.26 8.74 -0.36
C ALA A 244 5.49 9.00 0.53
N MET A 245 6.54 8.20 0.37
CA MET A 245 7.80 8.38 1.08
C MET A 245 8.44 9.74 0.79
N LYS A 246 8.59 10.11 -0.49
CA LYS A 246 9.17 11.42 -0.86
C LYS A 246 8.40 12.58 -0.24
N ARG A 247 7.08 12.53 -0.22
CA ARG A 247 6.23 13.54 0.41
C ARG A 247 6.46 13.59 1.93
N PHE A 248 6.40 12.45 2.60
CA PHE A 248 6.62 12.36 4.04
C PHE A 248 7.95 12.97 4.47
N TYR A 249 9.04 12.56 3.82
CA TYR A 249 10.37 13.07 4.17
C TYR A 249 10.52 14.57 3.84
N ALA A 250 9.90 15.06 2.76
CA ALA A 250 9.89 16.49 2.43
C ALA A 250 9.16 17.32 3.50
N GLU A 251 8.03 16.83 4.02
CA GLU A 251 7.31 17.45 5.14
C GLU A 251 8.13 17.48 6.44
N LYS A 252 9.04 16.53 6.62
CA LYS A 252 10.01 16.51 7.73
C LYS A 252 11.31 17.30 7.44
N GLY A 253 11.35 18.03 6.32
CA GLY A 253 12.50 18.87 5.93
C GLY A 253 13.69 18.09 5.35
N SER A 254 13.47 16.84 4.92
CA SER A 254 14.50 15.97 4.34
C SER A 254 14.15 15.63 2.89
N ALA A 255 15.08 15.81 1.97
CA ALA A 255 14.95 15.33 0.59
C ALA A 255 15.56 13.93 0.48
N VAL A 256 14.77 12.93 0.14
CA VAL A 256 15.22 11.55 -0.02
C VAL A 256 15.09 11.08 -1.46
N GLN A 257 16.03 10.21 -1.86
CA GLN A 257 15.88 9.41 -3.06
C GLN A 257 15.36 8.03 -2.63
N VAL A 258 14.22 7.64 -3.20
CA VAL A 258 13.69 6.29 -3.00
C VAL A 258 14.23 5.43 -4.13
N SER A 259 14.90 4.34 -3.76
CA SER A 259 15.45 3.36 -4.71
C SER A 259 14.33 2.72 -5.54
N ASP A 260 14.64 2.42 -6.80
CA ASP A 260 13.74 1.65 -7.65
C ASP A 260 13.65 0.20 -7.14
N PHE A 261 12.61 -0.08 -6.37
CA PHE A 261 12.36 -1.39 -5.79
C PHE A 261 11.32 -2.21 -6.57
N ALA A 262 10.68 -1.63 -7.58
CA ALA A 262 9.76 -2.36 -8.47
C ALA A 262 10.43 -3.57 -9.11
N LYS A 263 11.71 -3.46 -9.42
CA LYS A 263 12.54 -4.55 -9.95
C LYS A 263 12.72 -5.76 -9.02
N PHE A 264 12.25 -5.67 -7.78
CA PHE A 264 12.31 -6.73 -6.76
C PHE A 264 10.92 -7.17 -6.30
N VAL A 265 9.88 -6.91 -7.09
CA VAL A 265 8.50 -7.32 -6.82
C VAL A 265 8.03 -8.28 -7.89
N ASP A 266 7.52 -9.44 -7.48
CA ASP A 266 6.91 -10.45 -8.35
C ASP A 266 5.41 -10.11 -8.51
N PHE A 267 5.09 -9.25 -9.48
CA PHE A 267 3.72 -8.76 -9.67
C PHE A 267 2.78 -9.83 -10.23
N ASN A 268 3.30 -10.72 -11.06
CA ASN A 268 2.51 -11.78 -11.69
C ASN A 268 2.32 -13.01 -10.77
N GLY A 269 3.16 -13.16 -9.74
CA GLY A 269 3.07 -14.19 -8.72
C GLY A 269 3.54 -15.57 -9.20
N ASP A 270 4.41 -15.64 -10.21
CA ASP A 270 4.96 -16.90 -10.73
C ASP A 270 6.19 -17.39 -9.95
N GLY A 271 6.69 -16.61 -9.00
CA GLY A 271 7.84 -16.91 -8.15
C GLY A 271 9.18 -16.58 -8.80
N VAL A 272 9.20 -15.89 -9.94
CA VAL A 272 10.42 -15.53 -10.68
C VAL A 272 10.38 -14.06 -11.10
N ILE A 273 11.16 -13.23 -10.49
CA ILE A 273 11.24 -11.80 -10.84
C ILE A 273 11.99 -11.63 -12.18
N ASN A 274 11.32 -11.06 -13.18
CA ASN A 274 11.85 -10.85 -14.53
C ASN A 274 11.14 -9.66 -15.23
N SER A 275 11.38 -9.46 -16.52
CA SER A 275 10.80 -8.36 -17.29
C SER A 275 9.28 -8.43 -17.52
N ASN A 276 8.64 -9.56 -17.18
CA ASN A 276 7.18 -9.70 -17.24
C ASN A 276 6.51 -9.18 -15.97
N ASP A 277 7.30 -8.93 -14.91
CA ASP A 277 6.81 -8.32 -13.69
C ASP A 277 6.67 -6.81 -13.90
N LYS A 278 5.44 -6.36 -14.01
CA LYS A 278 5.09 -4.95 -14.18
C LYS A 278 4.03 -4.56 -13.17
N GLU A 279 4.21 -3.40 -12.58
CA GLU A 279 3.17 -2.77 -11.76
C GLU A 279 1.96 -2.46 -12.63
N ASP A 280 0.77 -2.61 -12.08
CA ASP A 280 -0.48 -2.29 -12.76
C ASP A 280 -0.53 -0.79 -13.09
N GLU A 281 -0.66 -0.42 -14.38
CA GLU A 281 -0.62 0.99 -14.82
C GLU A 281 -1.69 1.86 -14.13
N TRP A 282 -2.88 1.29 -13.87
CA TRP A 282 -3.93 2.04 -13.19
C TRP A 282 -3.56 2.43 -11.76
N MET A 283 -2.68 1.65 -11.09
CA MET A 283 -2.18 1.96 -9.75
C MET A 283 -1.20 3.13 -9.77
N GLU A 284 -0.49 3.35 -10.86
CA GLU A 284 0.33 4.53 -11.05
C GLU A 284 -0.54 5.77 -11.30
N ILE A 285 -1.61 5.62 -12.08
CA ILE A 285 -2.58 6.68 -12.36
C ILE A 285 -3.39 7.05 -11.14
N TYR A 286 -3.82 6.05 -10.35
CA TYR A 286 -4.63 6.24 -9.14
C TYR A 286 -3.85 5.84 -7.87
N PRO A 287 -2.89 6.64 -7.42
CA PRO A 287 -2.10 6.31 -6.23
C PRO A 287 -2.97 6.19 -4.99
N ASN A 288 -2.58 5.30 -4.08
CA ASN A 288 -3.24 5.21 -2.77
C ASN A 288 -2.94 6.46 -1.95
N VAL A 289 -3.95 7.24 -1.65
CA VAL A 289 -3.86 8.41 -0.79
C VAL A 289 -4.81 8.21 0.37
N VAL A 290 -4.27 8.16 1.58
CA VAL A 290 -5.08 8.20 2.79
C VAL A 290 -5.57 9.61 2.97
N ILE A 291 -6.90 9.75 3.07
CA ILE A 291 -7.54 11.03 3.35
C ILE A 291 -7.67 11.12 4.86
N PRO A 292 -6.96 12.04 5.54
CA PRO A 292 -7.18 12.28 6.95
C PRO A 292 -8.63 12.70 7.22
N GLU A 293 -9.19 12.30 8.36
CA GLU A 293 -10.59 12.61 8.73
C GLU A 293 -10.90 14.11 8.72
N ASN A 294 -9.86 14.96 8.86
CA ASN A 294 -9.96 16.43 8.88
C ASN A 294 -9.32 17.07 7.66
N THR A 295 -9.24 16.41 6.52
CA THR A 295 -8.59 17.00 5.35
C THR A 295 -9.41 18.14 4.79
N ILE A 296 -8.85 19.36 4.90
CA ILE A 296 -9.31 20.54 4.17
C ILE A 296 -8.62 20.51 2.81
N VAL A 297 -9.39 20.57 1.74
CA VAL A 297 -8.85 20.57 0.39
C VAL A 297 -8.42 22.01 0.02
N ASN A 298 -7.17 22.35 0.37
CA ASN A 298 -6.68 23.74 0.28
C ASN A 298 -6.04 24.06 -1.08
N SER A 299 -5.57 23.08 -1.82
CA SER A 299 -4.94 23.26 -3.12
C SER A 299 -5.48 22.30 -4.18
N GLU A 300 -5.33 22.66 -5.45
CA GLU A 300 -5.72 21.78 -6.56
C GLU A 300 -4.92 20.48 -6.57
N SER A 301 -3.66 20.47 -6.12
CA SER A 301 -2.87 19.26 -5.99
C SER A 301 -3.41 18.33 -4.92
N ASP A 302 -3.94 18.87 -3.80
CA ASP A 302 -4.54 18.06 -2.75
C ASP A 302 -5.81 17.38 -3.25
N VAL A 303 -6.71 18.13 -3.91
CA VAL A 303 -7.93 17.52 -4.45
C VAL A 303 -7.65 16.46 -5.50
N ARG A 304 -6.66 16.66 -6.38
CA ARG A 304 -6.26 15.65 -7.36
C ARG A 304 -5.77 14.37 -6.67
N ALA A 305 -4.93 14.48 -5.65
CA ALA A 305 -4.43 13.35 -4.88
C ALA A 305 -5.57 12.58 -4.18
N VAL A 306 -6.53 13.30 -3.63
CA VAL A 306 -7.69 12.72 -2.96
C VAL A 306 -8.65 12.06 -3.95
N MET A 307 -8.92 12.71 -5.10
CA MET A 307 -9.72 12.12 -6.18
C MET A 307 -9.09 10.84 -6.73
N ALA A 308 -7.77 10.77 -6.86
CA ALA A 308 -7.08 9.54 -7.24
C ALA A 308 -7.39 8.39 -6.27
N SER A 309 -7.49 8.65 -4.96
CA SER A 309 -7.93 7.64 -3.98
C SER A 309 -9.38 7.21 -4.18
N VAL A 310 -10.28 8.12 -4.53
CA VAL A 310 -11.68 7.75 -4.85
C VAL A 310 -11.74 6.84 -6.07
N TYR A 311 -11.04 7.19 -7.14
CA TYR A 311 -10.95 6.35 -8.34
C TYR A 311 -10.42 4.96 -8.02
N ARG A 312 -9.31 4.88 -7.28
CA ARG A 312 -8.73 3.60 -6.86
C ARG A 312 -9.72 2.73 -6.09
N ASN A 313 -10.37 3.29 -5.07
CA ASN A 313 -11.33 2.54 -4.27
C ASN A 313 -12.56 2.14 -5.09
N THR A 314 -13.01 3.01 -6.00
CA THR A 314 -14.08 2.69 -6.95
C THR A 314 -13.68 1.52 -7.84
N MET A 315 -12.46 1.54 -8.37
CA MET A 315 -11.91 0.49 -9.22
C MET A 315 -11.86 -0.85 -8.49
N GLN A 316 -11.31 -0.86 -7.28
CA GLN A 316 -11.27 -2.06 -6.44
C GLN A 316 -12.68 -2.63 -6.16
N CYS A 317 -13.64 -1.75 -5.86
CA CYS A 317 -15.03 -2.16 -5.66
C CYS A 317 -15.61 -2.83 -6.91
N ILE A 318 -15.48 -2.20 -8.07
CA ILE A 318 -16.03 -2.71 -9.34
C ILE A 318 -15.38 -4.03 -9.73
N THR A 319 -14.06 -4.18 -9.56
CA THR A 319 -13.36 -5.44 -9.81
C THR A 319 -13.90 -6.58 -8.93
N LEU A 320 -14.12 -6.32 -7.64
CA LEU A 320 -14.69 -7.32 -6.74
C LEU A 320 -16.14 -7.68 -7.12
N LEU A 321 -16.95 -6.69 -7.47
CA LEU A 321 -18.34 -6.93 -7.95
C LEU A 321 -18.36 -7.78 -9.21
N GLY A 322 -17.47 -7.49 -10.18
CA GLY A 322 -17.32 -8.27 -11.39
C GLY A 322 -16.94 -9.74 -11.11
N GLY A 323 -16.02 -9.97 -10.20
CA GLY A 323 -15.66 -11.32 -9.77
C GLY A 323 -16.83 -12.08 -9.10
N LEU A 324 -17.69 -11.40 -8.34
CA LEU A 324 -18.90 -12.00 -7.79
C LEU A 324 -19.91 -12.37 -8.88
N ASP A 325 -20.09 -11.52 -9.88
CA ASP A 325 -20.96 -11.80 -11.02
C ASP A 325 -20.45 -13.00 -11.85
N GLU A 326 -19.15 -13.08 -12.10
CA GLU A 326 -18.53 -14.22 -12.78
C GLU A 326 -18.77 -15.52 -12.02
N ARG A 327 -18.60 -15.53 -10.70
CA ARG A 327 -18.89 -16.69 -9.85
C ARG A 327 -20.35 -17.12 -9.95
N ARG A 328 -21.30 -16.19 -9.93
CA ARG A 328 -22.73 -16.49 -10.12
C ARG A 328 -23.01 -17.18 -11.45
N LEU A 329 -22.29 -16.77 -12.50
CA LEU A 329 -22.45 -17.35 -13.84
C LEU A 329 -21.84 -18.75 -13.94
N THR A 330 -20.67 -18.96 -13.35
CA THR A 330 -19.94 -20.24 -13.40
C THR A 330 -20.54 -21.29 -12.47
N ASP A 331 -21.03 -20.91 -11.30
CA ASP A 331 -21.54 -21.82 -10.28
C ASP A 331 -23.04 -22.12 -10.44
N GLY A 332 -23.61 -21.95 -11.64
CA GLY A 332 -24.99 -22.28 -11.93
C GLY A 332 -26.01 -21.37 -11.25
N HIS A 333 -25.66 -20.11 -11.01
CA HIS A 333 -26.49 -19.08 -10.39
C HIS A 333 -26.80 -19.35 -8.91
N ALA A 334 -25.94 -20.09 -8.21
CA ALA A 334 -26.07 -20.29 -6.78
C ALA A 334 -26.04 -18.93 -6.06
N PRO A 335 -26.95 -18.69 -5.11
CA PRO A 335 -26.97 -17.45 -4.36
C PRO A 335 -25.67 -17.32 -3.54
N LEU A 336 -25.04 -16.14 -3.62
CA LEU A 336 -23.89 -15.83 -2.80
C LEU A 336 -24.33 -15.70 -1.33
N ASN A 337 -23.50 -16.16 -0.42
CA ASN A 337 -23.78 -16.14 1.00
C ASN A 337 -23.16 -14.89 1.64
N ALA A 338 -23.88 -14.24 2.54
CA ALA A 338 -23.37 -13.08 3.30
C ALA A 338 -22.14 -13.40 4.18
N SER A 339 -21.91 -14.69 4.50
CA SER A 339 -20.71 -15.13 5.21
C SER A 339 -19.52 -15.41 4.29
N ASP A 340 -19.68 -15.28 2.98
CA ASP A 340 -18.60 -15.41 2.00
C ASP A 340 -17.64 -14.22 2.12
N GLY A 341 -16.35 -14.51 2.26
CA GLY A 341 -15.32 -13.49 2.46
C GLY A 341 -15.20 -12.49 1.31
N ASP A 342 -15.43 -12.94 0.06
CA ASP A 342 -15.37 -12.06 -1.11
C ASP A 342 -16.59 -11.14 -1.16
N VAL A 343 -17.77 -11.64 -0.78
CA VAL A 343 -18.99 -10.81 -0.66
C VAL A 343 -18.80 -9.72 0.40
N TYR A 344 -18.27 -10.10 1.57
CA TYR A 344 -17.98 -9.15 2.63
C TYR A 344 -16.95 -8.09 2.19
N LYS A 345 -15.88 -8.53 1.53
CA LYS A 345 -14.81 -7.65 1.04
C LYS A 345 -15.32 -6.67 -0.02
N ALA A 346 -16.18 -7.11 -0.93
CA ALA A 346 -16.79 -6.23 -1.94
C ALA A 346 -17.67 -5.17 -1.27
N TRP A 347 -18.47 -5.55 -0.27
CA TRP A 347 -19.28 -4.63 0.54
C TRP A 347 -18.40 -3.60 1.28
N GLU A 348 -17.38 -4.06 2.01
CA GLU A 348 -16.47 -3.20 2.75
C GLU A 348 -15.76 -2.20 1.83
N THR A 349 -15.23 -2.68 0.70
CA THR A 349 -14.52 -1.85 -0.28
C THR A 349 -15.45 -0.82 -0.91
N GLY A 350 -16.69 -1.22 -1.23
CA GLY A 350 -17.72 -0.31 -1.73
C GLY A 350 -18.02 0.83 -0.76
N TYR A 351 -18.15 0.51 0.53
CA TYR A 351 -18.39 1.54 1.54
C TYR A 351 -17.18 2.39 1.87
N LYS A 352 -15.95 1.86 1.75
CA LYS A 352 -14.73 2.69 1.78
C LYS A 352 -14.74 3.73 0.65
N ALA A 353 -15.06 3.30 -0.57
CA ALA A 353 -15.15 4.21 -1.71
C ALA A 353 -16.27 5.26 -1.55
N ILE A 354 -17.46 4.85 -1.13
CA ILE A 354 -18.60 5.74 -0.86
C ILE A 354 -18.26 6.76 0.24
N ASN A 355 -17.66 6.31 1.34
CA ASN A 355 -17.28 7.21 2.44
C ASN A 355 -16.27 8.26 1.98
N ASN A 356 -15.24 7.85 1.24
CA ASN A 356 -14.22 8.76 0.72
C ASN A 356 -14.83 9.75 -0.28
N ALA A 357 -15.62 9.29 -1.24
CA ALA A 357 -16.28 10.16 -2.21
C ALA A 357 -17.23 11.16 -1.54
N SER A 358 -18.01 10.71 -0.56
CA SER A 358 -18.93 11.58 0.20
C SER A 358 -18.18 12.62 1.02
N HIS A 359 -17.07 12.23 1.68
CA HIS A 359 -16.26 13.13 2.49
C HIS A 359 -15.63 14.25 1.64
N ILE A 360 -15.07 13.88 0.48
CA ILE A 360 -14.51 14.86 -0.46
C ILE A 360 -15.59 15.79 -0.98
N LEU A 361 -16.72 15.26 -1.39
CA LEU A 361 -17.82 16.05 -1.90
C LEU A 361 -18.32 17.07 -0.87
N TYR A 362 -18.44 16.63 0.40
CA TYR A 362 -18.78 17.54 1.50
C TYR A 362 -17.70 18.63 1.69
N ALA A 363 -16.43 18.25 1.73
CA ALA A 363 -15.33 19.18 1.90
C ALA A 363 -15.27 20.22 0.77
N LEU A 364 -15.38 19.77 -0.49
CA LEU A 364 -15.39 20.66 -1.66
C LEU A 364 -16.58 21.63 -1.68
N LYS A 365 -17.75 21.23 -1.16
CA LYS A 365 -18.92 22.08 -1.10
C LYS A 365 -18.87 23.11 0.02
N ASN A 366 -18.25 22.77 1.15
CA ASN A 366 -18.36 23.55 2.38
C ASN A 366 -17.10 24.36 2.77
N HIS A 367 -15.98 24.17 2.08
CA HIS A 367 -14.76 24.93 2.32
C HIS A 367 -14.44 25.85 1.14
N ASP A 368 -13.96 27.07 1.45
CA ASP A 368 -13.46 27.99 0.44
C ASP A 368 -12.15 27.48 -0.14
N THR A 369 -12.02 27.59 -1.45
CA THR A 369 -10.84 27.16 -2.21
C THR A 369 -10.31 28.31 -3.07
N ASN A 370 -9.01 28.30 -3.34
CA ASN A 370 -8.35 29.26 -4.22
C ASN A 370 -8.25 28.78 -5.69
N TYR A 371 -8.95 27.70 -6.03
CA TYR A 371 -9.04 27.10 -7.37
C TYR A 371 -10.51 26.81 -7.71
N ASP A 372 -10.80 26.57 -8.98
CA ASP A 372 -12.14 26.17 -9.42
C ASP A 372 -12.40 24.71 -9.00
N ARG A 373 -13.25 24.55 -7.99
CA ARG A 373 -13.66 23.25 -7.43
C ARG A 373 -14.79 22.56 -8.19
N THR A 374 -15.48 23.30 -9.09
CA THR A 374 -16.69 22.79 -9.76
C THR A 374 -16.47 21.47 -10.52
N PRO A 375 -15.41 21.30 -11.31
CA PRO A 375 -15.16 20.04 -11.99
C PRO A 375 -14.98 18.86 -11.04
N TYR A 376 -14.34 19.08 -9.90
CA TYR A 376 -14.11 18.03 -8.90
C TYR A 376 -15.37 17.66 -8.14
N ILE A 377 -16.28 18.62 -7.88
CA ILE A 377 -17.60 18.36 -7.31
C ILE A 377 -18.42 17.47 -8.25
N ASP A 378 -18.44 17.81 -9.54
CA ASP A 378 -19.18 17.05 -10.55
C ASP A 378 -18.63 15.62 -10.72
N GLU A 379 -17.30 15.49 -10.73
CA GLU A 379 -16.61 14.22 -10.83
C GLU A 379 -16.85 13.34 -9.60
N ALA A 380 -16.72 13.88 -8.39
CA ALA A 380 -17.00 13.15 -7.14
C ALA A 380 -18.47 12.73 -7.05
N SER A 381 -19.39 13.60 -7.48
CA SER A 381 -20.82 13.30 -7.53
C SER A 381 -21.13 12.15 -8.49
N ALA A 382 -20.50 12.13 -9.65
CA ALA A 382 -20.69 11.07 -10.63
C ALA A 382 -20.12 9.72 -10.16
N LEU A 383 -18.93 9.72 -9.54
CA LEU A 383 -18.36 8.51 -8.95
C LEU A 383 -19.20 7.97 -7.78
N LEU A 384 -19.71 8.85 -6.94
CA LEU A 384 -20.59 8.47 -5.82
C LEU A 384 -21.90 7.87 -6.33
N ALA A 385 -22.50 8.48 -7.37
CA ALA A 385 -23.70 7.94 -8.01
C ALA A 385 -23.43 6.54 -8.62
N PHE A 386 -22.28 6.37 -9.27
CA PHE A 386 -21.87 5.11 -9.86
C PHE A 386 -21.72 4.01 -8.79
N LEU A 387 -21.05 4.32 -7.70
CA LEU A 387 -20.87 3.39 -6.59
C LEU A 387 -22.23 2.99 -5.98
N TYR A 388 -23.09 3.94 -5.67
CA TYR A 388 -24.40 3.66 -5.10
C TYR A 388 -25.30 2.84 -6.04
N TYR A 389 -25.27 3.14 -7.34
CA TYR A 389 -26.01 2.37 -8.33
C TYR A 389 -25.57 0.90 -8.33
N ASN A 390 -24.26 0.65 -8.38
CA ASN A 390 -23.74 -0.71 -8.37
C ASN A 390 -24.03 -1.43 -7.05
N MET A 391 -23.80 -0.78 -5.90
CA MET A 391 -24.12 -1.35 -4.59
C MET A 391 -25.59 -1.69 -4.44
N ALA A 392 -26.50 -0.80 -4.85
CA ALA A 392 -27.93 -1.05 -4.79
C ALA A 392 -28.39 -2.14 -5.76
N THR A 393 -27.74 -2.27 -6.91
CA THR A 393 -28.02 -3.33 -7.88
C THR A 393 -27.63 -4.70 -7.34
N GLU A 394 -26.48 -4.79 -6.63
CA GLU A 394 -25.98 -6.06 -6.11
C GLU A 394 -26.64 -6.50 -4.82
N TRP A 395 -26.81 -5.59 -3.85
CA TRP A 395 -27.36 -5.93 -2.53
C TRP A 395 -28.83 -5.55 -2.33
N GLY A 396 -29.41 -4.81 -3.26
CA GLY A 396 -30.75 -4.27 -3.10
C GLY A 396 -30.77 -3.12 -2.10
N THR A 397 -31.08 -3.40 -0.84
CA THR A 397 -31.13 -2.38 0.21
C THR A 397 -29.74 -2.02 0.70
N VAL A 398 -29.40 -0.73 0.70
CA VAL A 398 -28.07 -0.21 1.06
C VAL A 398 -28.17 0.95 2.06
N LEU A 399 -27.07 1.17 2.80
CA LEU A 399 -26.94 2.29 3.72
C LEU A 399 -26.60 3.56 2.93
N TYR A 400 -27.43 4.59 3.01
CA TYR A 400 -27.20 5.87 2.34
C TYR A 400 -26.47 6.85 3.27
N LEU A 401 -25.23 7.17 2.92
CA LEU A 401 -24.44 8.20 3.56
C LEU A 401 -24.64 9.51 2.81
N ASP A 402 -25.44 10.40 3.39
CA ASP A 402 -25.81 11.68 2.78
C ASP A 402 -24.58 12.57 2.51
N PRO A 403 -24.23 12.88 1.27
CA PRO A 403 -23.04 13.68 0.96
C PRO A 403 -23.17 15.16 1.34
N GLU A 404 -24.35 15.62 1.71
CA GLU A 404 -24.58 16.98 2.21
C GLU A 404 -24.29 17.12 3.72
N LYS A 405 -23.98 16.01 4.41
CA LYS A 405 -23.70 15.99 5.84
C LYS A 405 -22.24 15.69 6.13
N GLU A 406 -21.71 16.34 7.16
CA GLU A 406 -20.38 16.03 7.68
C GLU A 406 -20.27 14.57 8.10
N ARG A 407 -19.10 13.95 7.83
CA ARG A 407 -18.81 12.58 8.25
C ARG A 407 -18.39 12.56 9.71
N THR A 408 -19.31 12.22 10.57
CA THR A 408 -19.09 11.97 11.99
C THR A 408 -19.56 10.56 12.34
N PRO A 409 -19.07 9.93 13.41
CA PRO A 409 -19.60 8.65 13.88
C PRO A 409 -21.12 8.67 14.06
N GLU A 410 -21.68 9.79 14.53
CA GLU A 410 -23.12 9.98 14.69
C GLU A 410 -23.85 10.01 13.34
N SER A 411 -23.32 10.71 12.34
CA SER A 411 -23.94 10.77 11.01
C SER A 411 -23.96 9.40 10.32
N ILE A 412 -22.97 8.55 10.57
CA ILE A 412 -22.90 7.17 10.06
C ILE A 412 -23.91 6.28 10.78
N LEU A 413 -23.97 6.36 12.12
CA LEU A 413 -24.93 5.57 12.92
C LEU A 413 -26.39 5.91 12.61
N ASN A 414 -26.67 7.16 12.24
CA ASN A 414 -28.00 7.64 11.88
C ASN A 414 -28.28 7.60 10.37
N ALA A 415 -27.42 6.97 9.58
CA ALA A 415 -27.60 6.84 8.15
C ALA A 415 -28.83 5.98 7.81
N GLN A 416 -29.53 6.36 6.75
CA GLN A 416 -30.76 5.69 6.35
C GLN A 416 -30.48 4.45 5.51
N ILE A 417 -31.20 3.38 5.78
CA ILE A 417 -31.23 2.20 4.92
C ILE A 417 -32.25 2.46 3.81
N MET A 418 -31.82 2.44 2.56
CA MET A 418 -32.64 2.78 1.41
C MET A 418 -32.79 1.62 0.43
N LYS A 419 -33.95 1.52 -0.19
CA LYS A 419 -34.22 0.58 -1.29
C LYS A 419 -33.63 1.11 -2.61
N PRO A 420 -33.44 0.23 -3.62
CA PRO A 420 -32.88 0.62 -4.92
C PRO A 420 -33.58 1.82 -5.55
N GLU A 421 -34.90 1.88 -5.53
CA GLU A 421 -35.65 2.97 -6.17
C GLU A 421 -35.35 4.34 -5.52
N GLN A 422 -35.10 4.37 -4.21
CA GLN A 422 -34.73 5.58 -3.50
C GLN A 422 -33.29 5.98 -3.84
N ILE A 423 -32.37 5.01 -3.87
CA ILE A 423 -30.97 5.21 -4.26
C ILE A 423 -30.88 5.72 -5.70
N TYR A 424 -31.59 5.09 -6.63
CA TYR A 424 -31.60 5.50 -8.05
C TYR A 424 -32.04 6.95 -8.22
N LYS A 425 -33.03 7.39 -7.44
CA LYS A 425 -33.47 8.78 -7.45
C LYS A 425 -32.36 9.72 -6.97
N HIS A 426 -31.65 9.40 -5.89
CA HIS A 426 -30.52 10.18 -5.42
C HIS A 426 -29.38 10.21 -6.45
N CYS A 427 -29.07 9.07 -7.05
CA CYS A 427 -28.06 9.00 -8.12
C CYS A 427 -28.41 9.92 -9.30
N LEU A 428 -29.67 9.87 -9.78
CA LEU A 428 -30.11 10.74 -10.89
C LEU A 428 -30.03 12.22 -10.50
N THR A 429 -30.29 12.58 -9.26
CA THR A 429 -30.15 13.96 -8.77
C THR A 429 -28.69 14.38 -8.79
N MET A 430 -27.76 13.58 -8.25
CA MET A 430 -26.32 13.87 -8.28
C MET A 430 -25.79 14.02 -9.71
N LEU A 431 -26.26 13.19 -10.63
CA LEU A 431 -25.83 13.22 -12.04
C LEU A 431 -26.47 14.37 -12.85
N ALA A 432 -27.60 14.94 -12.40
CA ALA A 432 -28.25 16.04 -13.09
C ALA A 432 -27.44 17.32 -13.05
N ASP A 433 -26.61 17.51 -12.02
CA ASP A 433 -25.80 18.70 -11.80
C ASP A 433 -24.35 18.55 -12.33
N ALA A 434 -23.95 17.36 -12.80
CA ALA A 434 -22.60 17.06 -13.25
C ALA A 434 -22.37 17.50 -14.71
N HIS A 435 -22.14 18.80 -14.93
CA HIS A 435 -21.99 19.39 -16.25
C HIS A 435 -20.58 19.90 -16.59
N ASN A 436 -19.71 20.10 -15.59
CA ASN A 436 -18.41 20.74 -15.75
C ASN A 436 -17.24 19.73 -15.71
N LEU A 437 -17.46 18.56 -16.28
CA LEU A 437 -16.47 17.50 -16.31
C LEU A 437 -15.33 17.84 -17.28
N LYS A 438 -14.08 17.53 -16.90
CA LYS A 438 -12.88 17.87 -17.65
C LYS A 438 -12.71 17.06 -18.94
N ASN A 439 -13.40 15.91 -19.09
CA ASN A 439 -13.26 14.97 -20.19
C ASN A 439 -11.79 14.55 -20.46
N GLU A 440 -10.99 14.47 -19.41
CA GLU A 440 -9.61 14.00 -19.47
C GLU A 440 -9.57 12.46 -19.51
N PRO A 441 -8.54 11.84 -20.12
CA PRO A 441 -8.36 10.40 -20.07
C PRO A 441 -8.35 9.91 -18.61
N TYR A 442 -8.96 8.74 -18.37
CA TYR A 442 -9.04 8.08 -17.04
C TYR A 442 -9.91 8.81 -16.01
N HIS A 443 -10.63 9.85 -16.41
CA HIS A 443 -11.56 10.60 -15.58
C HIS A 443 -13.01 10.38 -16.05
N VAL A 444 -13.96 10.66 -15.17
CA VAL A 444 -15.38 10.66 -15.53
C VAL A 444 -15.64 11.70 -16.62
N THR A 445 -16.32 11.28 -17.68
CA THR A 445 -16.68 12.13 -18.82
C THR A 445 -18.19 12.39 -18.85
N ALA A 446 -18.60 13.38 -19.63
CA ALA A 446 -20.02 13.66 -19.86
C ALA A 446 -20.74 12.47 -20.53
N ASP A 447 -20.06 11.72 -21.39
CA ASP A 447 -20.60 10.52 -22.02
C ASP A 447 -20.78 9.39 -21.01
N PHE A 448 -19.84 9.20 -20.08
CA PHE A 448 -20.02 8.29 -18.96
C PHE A 448 -21.27 8.63 -18.13
N VAL A 449 -21.45 9.90 -17.78
CA VAL A 449 -22.64 10.36 -17.03
C VAL A 449 -23.92 10.06 -17.81
N ALA A 450 -23.95 10.29 -19.11
CA ALA A 450 -25.11 10.01 -19.95
C ALA A 450 -25.44 8.51 -19.99
N VAL A 451 -24.45 7.63 -20.06
CA VAL A 451 -24.66 6.18 -20.02
C VAL A 451 -25.10 5.73 -18.63
N LEU A 452 -24.48 6.21 -17.57
CA LEU A 452 -24.90 5.88 -16.20
C LEU A 452 -26.34 6.32 -15.93
N GLN A 453 -26.74 7.52 -16.37
CA GLN A 453 -28.13 7.97 -16.30
C GLN A 453 -29.08 7.06 -17.10
N THR A 454 -28.62 6.55 -18.25
CA THR A 454 -29.39 5.58 -19.04
C THR A 454 -29.62 4.31 -18.26
N GLU A 455 -28.59 3.71 -17.69
CA GLU A 455 -28.65 2.50 -16.86
C GLU A 455 -29.64 2.67 -15.69
N ILE A 456 -29.49 3.76 -14.95
CA ILE A 456 -30.34 4.03 -13.78
C ILE A 456 -31.81 4.24 -14.20
N ASN A 457 -32.06 4.93 -15.30
CA ASN A 457 -33.43 5.11 -15.81
C ASN A 457 -34.05 3.79 -16.28
N LEU A 458 -33.26 2.90 -16.92
CA LEU A 458 -33.74 1.56 -17.29
C LEU A 458 -34.06 0.73 -16.05
N ALA A 459 -33.18 0.72 -15.06
CA ALA A 459 -33.42 0.04 -13.77
C ALA A 459 -34.66 0.58 -13.03
N SER A 460 -34.97 1.86 -13.23
CA SER A 460 -36.18 2.52 -12.71
C SER A 460 -37.42 2.34 -13.59
N GLY A 461 -37.32 1.63 -14.72
CA GLY A 461 -38.43 1.42 -15.68
C GLY A 461 -38.72 2.64 -16.57
N ASN A 462 -37.90 3.68 -16.57
CA ASN A 462 -38.12 4.92 -17.32
C ASN A 462 -37.39 4.91 -18.67
N ARG A 463 -37.90 4.10 -19.61
CA ARG A 463 -37.28 3.92 -20.95
C ARG A 463 -37.17 5.21 -21.76
N SER A 464 -38.18 6.09 -21.65
CA SER A 464 -38.16 7.35 -22.38
C SER A 464 -37.05 8.29 -21.94
N ALA A 465 -36.80 8.38 -20.63
CA ALA A 465 -35.69 9.14 -20.09
C ALA A 465 -34.34 8.50 -20.45
N ALA A 466 -34.24 7.19 -20.40
CA ALA A 466 -33.04 6.46 -20.81
C ALA A 466 -32.65 6.76 -22.26
N LEU A 467 -33.61 6.67 -23.20
CA LEU A 467 -33.37 7.01 -24.61
C LEU A 467 -32.92 8.46 -24.78
N ASN A 468 -33.50 9.40 -24.03
CA ASN A 468 -33.08 10.79 -24.07
C ASN A 468 -31.66 11.01 -23.56
N CYS A 469 -31.21 10.22 -22.59
CA CYS A 469 -29.82 10.25 -22.13
C CYS A 469 -28.87 9.75 -23.21
N LEU A 470 -29.17 8.62 -23.86
CA LEU A 470 -28.35 8.09 -24.97
C LEU A 470 -28.17 9.07 -26.15
N LYS A 471 -29.21 9.84 -26.46
CA LYS A 471 -29.15 10.84 -27.55
C LYS A 471 -28.17 11.99 -27.27
N ARG A 472 -27.70 12.13 -26.06
CA ARG A 472 -26.71 13.16 -25.68
C ARG A 472 -25.27 12.73 -25.87
N LEU A 473 -25.01 11.47 -26.20
CA LEU A 473 -23.64 10.97 -26.39
C LEU A 473 -22.95 11.73 -27.51
N ALA A 474 -21.79 12.30 -27.20
CA ALA A 474 -21.01 13.08 -28.17
C ALA A 474 -20.31 12.17 -29.17
N ASN A 475 -19.87 11.00 -28.75
CA ASN A 475 -19.19 10.04 -29.60
C ASN A 475 -19.52 8.59 -29.22
N PRO A 476 -20.63 8.03 -29.72
CA PRO A 476 -21.08 6.69 -29.38
C PRO A 476 -20.17 5.57 -29.89
N ASP A 477 -19.16 5.90 -30.70
CA ASP A 477 -18.23 4.93 -31.30
C ASP A 477 -16.94 4.75 -30.49
N THR A 478 -16.71 5.56 -29.47
CA THR A 478 -15.54 5.49 -28.62
C THR A 478 -15.87 4.94 -27.24
N ASP A 479 -14.85 4.49 -26.53
CA ASP A 479 -14.96 4.11 -25.13
C ASP A 479 -15.29 5.35 -24.29
N ILE A 480 -16.33 5.25 -23.49
CA ILE A 480 -16.92 6.38 -22.78
C ILE A 480 -16.30 6.57 -21.41
N PHE A 481 -15.92 5.49 -20.78
CA PHE A 481 -15.24 5.48 -19.51
C PHE A 481 -14.24 4.34 -19.44
N CYS A 482 -13.03 4.63 -19.00
CA CYS A 482 -11.93 3.69 -19.03
C CYS A 482 -11.42 3.45 -17.60
N PHE A 483 -11.60 2.25 -17.12
CA PHE A 483 -10.71 1.68 -16.13
C PHE A 483 -9.73 0.75 -16.86
N TYR A 484 -8.49 0.64 -16.38
CA TYR A 484 -7.56 -0.37 -16.87
C TYR A 484 -7.97 -1.75 -16.39
N THR A 485 -7.81 -2.71 -17.28
CA THR A 485 -7.88 -4.13 -16.94
C THR A 485 -6.48 -4.75 -16.98
N ALA A 486 -6.31 -5.90 -16.36
CA ALA A 486 -5.08 -6.66 -16.46
C ALA A 486 -4.69 -6.95 -17.93
N ASP A 487 -5.66 -7.18 -18.80
CA ASP A 487 -5.45 -7.42 -20.23
C ASP A 487 -5.01 -6.16 -20.99
N ALA A 488 -5.27 -4.97 -20.46
CA ALA A 488 -4.83 -3.70 -21.04
C ALA A 488 -3.33 -3.45 -20.83
N LEU A 489 -2.67 -4.18 -19.94
CA LEU A 489 -1.23 -4.09 -19.71
C LEU A 489 -0.40 -4.57 -20.91
N GLU A 490 -0.94 -5.45 -21.75
CA GLU A 490 -0.28 -5.91 -22.98
C GLU A 490 -0.49 -4.95 -24.16
N GLN A 491 -1.47 -4.06 -24.08
CA GLN A 491 -1.75 -3.06 -25.10
C GLN A 491 -1.68 -1.67 -24.44
N PRO A 492 -0.64 -0.89 -24.70
CA PRO A 492 -0.54 0.43 -24.12
C PRO A 492 -1.80 1.21 -24.46
N LEU A 493 -2.59 1.50 -23.43
CA LEU A 493 -3.69 2.44 -23.51
C LEU A 493 -4.90 2.03 -24.38
N SER A 494 -5.22 0.76 -24.48
CA SER A 494 -6.58 0.42 -24.84
C SER A 494 -7.43 0.52 -23.59
N PRO A 495 -8.06 1.66 -23.33
CA PRO A 495 -8.98 1.77 -22.22
C PRO A 495 -10.10 0.81 -22.53
N VAL A 496 -10.28 -0.20 -21.69
CA VAL A 496 -11.46 -1.03 -21.79
C VAL A 496 -12.59 -0.18 -21.24
N GLY A 497 -13.27 0.48 -22.13
CA GLY A 497 -14.48 1.20 -21.77
C GLY A 497 -15.47 0.22 -21.16
N ILE A 498 -15.99 0.55 -19.99
CA ILE A 498 -17.13 -0.16 -19.43
C ILE A 498 -18.25 -0.18 -20.45
N TYR A 499 -18.32 0.85 -21.30
CA TYR A 499 -19.34 1.03 -22.32
C TYR A 499 -18.69 1.14 -23.69
N THR A 500 -18.64 0.03 -24.40
CA THR A 500 -18.26 -0.02 -25.82
C THR A 500 -19.49 0.20 -26.71
N LYS A 501 -19.28 0.50 -27.99
CA LYS A 501 -20.38 0.66 -28.96
C LYS A 501 -21.39 -0.49 -28.97
N PRO A 502 -21.00 -1.79 -28.93
CA PRO A 502 -21.97 -2.88 -28.82
C PRO A 502 -22.86 -2.79 -27.59
N TYR A 503 -22.31 -2.34 -26.46
CA TYR A 503 -23.06 -2.19 -25.22
C TYR A 503 -24.06 -1.02 -25.31
N ILE A 504 -23.66 0.10 -25.88
CA ILE A 504 -24.54 1.25 -26.13
C ILE A 504 -25.71 0.84 -27.04
N THR A 505 -25.46 0.05 -28.09
CA THR A 505 -26.51 -0.48 -28.97
C THR A 505 -27.50 -1.36 -28.21
N LEU A 506 -27.03 -2.17 -27.24
CA LEU A 506 -27.92 -2.94 -26.38
C LEU A 506 -28.76 -2.03 -25.46
N LEU A 507 -28.17 -0.99 -24.88
CA LEU A 507 -28.89 0.00 -24.08
C LEU A 507 -29.95 0.74 -24.90
N GLU A 508 -29.65 1.10 -26.15
CA GLU A 508 -30.64 1.69 -27.07
C GLU A 508 -31.81 0.75 -27.34
N ALA A 509 -31.53 -0.54 -27.59
CA ALA A 509 -32.57 -1.53 -27.81
C ALA A 509 -33.43 -1.71 -26.56
N GLU A 510 -32.85 -1.73 -25.37
CA GLU A 510 -33.57 -1.80 -24.10
C GLU A 510 -34.41 -0.53 -23.86
N ALA A 511 -33.84 0.65 -24.08
CA ALA A 511 -34.52 1.92 -23.94
C ALA A 511 -35.72 2.07 -24.87
N CYS A 512 -35.65 1.46 -26.07
CA CYS A 512 -36.76 1.38 -27.01
C CYS A 512 -37.79 0.28 -26.68
N GLY A 513 -37.59 -0.51 -25.64
CA GLY A 513 -38.51 -1.55 -25.20
C GLY A 513 -38.27 -2.92 -25.85
N ASN A 514 -37.14 -3.13 -26.48
CA ASN A 514 -36.76 -4.44 -27.00
C ASN A 514 -36.33 -5.40 -25.89
N ALA A 515 -36.70 -6.67 -26.01
CA ALA A 515 -36.27 -7.70 -25.07
C ALA A 515 -34.82 -8.12 -25.33
N PHE A 516 -34.02 -8.25 -24.26
CA PHE A 516 -32.71 -8.88 -24.36
C PHE A 516 -32.80 -10.39 -24.44
N THR A 517 -31.91 -11.00 -25.18
CA THR A 517 -31.63 -12.43 -25.04
C THR A 517 -30.83 -12.69 -23.77
N THR A 518 -30.90 -13.92 -23.24
CA THR A 518 -30.08 -14.34 -22.09
C THR A 518 -28.59 -14.08 -22.36
N GLN A 519 -28.12 -14.36 -23.57
CA GLN A 519 -26.74 -14.12 -24.01
C GLN A 519 -26.35 -12.63 -23.88
N GLN A 520 -27.19 -11.72 -24.35
CA GLN A 520 -26.96 -10.29 -24.26
C GLN A 520 -26.92 -9.77 -22.84
N LEU A 521 -27.77 -10.33 -21.95
CA LEU A 521 -27.77 -9.99 -20.52
C LEU A 521 -26.46 -10.47 -19.84
N LEU A 522 -25.98 -11.65 -20.21
CA LEU A 522 -24.71 -12.19 -19.70
C LEU A 522 -23.53 -11.34 -20.18
N GLU A 523 -23.49 -10.98 -21.45
CA GLU A 523 -22.49 -10.06 -22.01
C GLU A 523 -22.51 -8.69 -21.34
N ARG A 524 -23.69 -8.18 -21.01
CA ARG A 524 -23.87 -6.93 -20.27
C ARG A 524 -23.28 -7.00 -18.87
N LYS A 525 -23.59 -8.06 -18.10
CA LYS A 525 -23.07 -8.26 -16.75
C LYS A 525 -21.58 -8.62 -16.72
N GLY A 526 -21.15 -9.46 -17.66
CA GLY A 526 -19.75 -9.86 -17.77
C GLY A 526 -18.78 -8.72 -18.08
N ARG A 527 -19.25 -7.56 -18.51
CA ARG A 527 -18.38 -6.39 -18.75
C ARG A 527 -17.89 -5.72 -17.49
N TYR A 528 -18.57 -5.87 -16.38
CA TYR A 528 -18.04 -5.48 -15.06
C TYR A 528 -17.05 -6.52 -14.52
N GLY A 529 -17.06 -7.74 -15.04
CA GLY A 529 -16.23 -8.85 -14.60
C GLY A 529 -14.96 -9.09 -15.40
N THR A 530 -14.83 -8.49 -16.58
CA THR A 530 -13.59 -8.63 -17.38
C THR A 530 -12.45 -7.73 -16.90
N PHE A 531 -12.55 -7.21 -15.70
CA PHE A 531 -11.56 -6.34 -15.07
C PHE A 531 -10.63 -7.08 -14.09
N ALA A 532 -10.62 -8.40 -14.09
CA ALA A 532 -9.76 -9.22 -13.23
C ALA A 532 -8.43 -9.55 -13.90
#